data_8126b7ec091806e64487af52a3b16077
#
_entry.id   8126b7ec091806e64487af52a3b16077
#
_cell.length_a   1.000
_cell.length_b   1.000
_cell.length_c   1.000
_cell.angle_alpha   90.00
_cell.angle_beta   90.00
_cell.angle_gamma   90.00
#
_symmetry.space_group_name_H-M   'P 1'
#
loop_
_entity.id
_entity.type
_entity.pdbx_description
1 polymer ?
#
loop_
_entity_poly.entity_id
_entity_poly.type
_entity_poly.pdbx_seq_one_letter_code
_entity_poly.pdbx_strand_id
1 'polypeptide(L)'
;IFKLMSTVGNGQQIIFANGGDRDKDNIPEMQTYKDKVQFAFGVGGNNKLNSSSRILENWKQPKVQRAWGWYRVLQDRPGYKIKELIIEPGKSLSMQRHEHRTEHWYCLKGEVVVDTINVSSDIEEKCRLTEHQTTTIQKKEWHKGSNQSSQFCHILEVQYGNQCIEEDIERRDS
;
A
#
# COMPACT_ATOMS: atom_id res chain seq x y z
N ILE A 1 12.00 28.61 -14.76
CA ILE A 1 13.32 29.21 -15.16
C ILE A 1 13.10 30.56 -15.79
N PHE A 2 12.29 30.71 -16.83
CA PHE A 2 12.07 31.99 -17.56
C PHE A 2 11.69 33.16 -16.62
N LYS A 3 10.76 32.93 -15.69
CA LYS A 3 10.32 33.97 -14.74
C LYS A 3 11.43 34.37 -13.76
N LEU A 4 12.29 33.45 -13.36
CA LEU A 4 13.49 33.72 -12.54
C LEU A 4 14.52 34.56 -13.29
N MET A 5 14.77 34.22 -14.54
CA MET A 5 15.72 34.96 -15.37
C MET A 5 15.31 36.42 -15.59
N SER A 6 14.00 36.73 -15.64
CA SER A 6 13.49 38.10 -15.76
C SER A 6 13.59 38.93 -14.47
N THR A 7 13.83 38.31 -13.32
CA THR A 7 13.94 38.97 -12.01
C THR A 7 15.38 39.10 -11.49
N VAL A 8 16.32 38.39 -12.11
CA VAL A 8 17.75 38.42 -11.71
C VAL A 8 18.48 39.47 -12.46
N GLY A 9 19.21 40.34 -11.75
CA GLY A 9 20.00 41.42 -12.35
C GLY A 9 21.17 40.93 -13.18
N ASN A 10 21.64 41.79 -14.11
CA ASN A 10 22.80 41.51 -14.98
C ASN A 10 24.06 41.15 -14.16
N GLY A 11 24.66 40.00 -14.46
CA GLY A 11 25.90 39.55 -13.82
C GLY A 11 25.70 38.50 -12.70
N GLN A 12 24.46 38.14 -12.37
CA GLN A 12 24.20 37.06 -11.41
C GLN A 12 24.07 35.70 -12.12
N GLN A 13 24.75 34.70 -11.60
CA GLN A 13 24.69 33.34 -12.12
C GLN A 13 23.44 32.64 -11.56
N ILE A 14 22.64 32.07 -12.47
CA ILE A 14 21.50 31.23 -12.08
C ILE A 14 21.93 29.78 -12.07
N ILE A 15 21.73 29.11 -10.93
CA ILE A 15 21.97 27.68 -10.78
C ILE A 15 20.60 26.96 -10.62
N PHE A 16 20.32 26.02 -11.53
CA PHE A 16 19.16 25.15 -11.43
C PHE A 16 19.59 23.83 -10.80
N ALA A 17 19.33 23.70 -9.50
CA ALA A 17 19.74 22.54 -8.72
C ALA A 17 18.68 21.43 -8.78
N ASN A 18 19.10 20.21 -9.05
CA ASN A 18 18.27 19.02 -9.10
C ASN A 18 18.83 17.92 -8.22
N GLY A 19 17.94 17.18 -7.56
CA GLY A 19 18.27 16.03 -6.75
C GLY A 19 17.43 14.82 -7.13
N GLY A 20 17.63 13.70 -6.43
CA GLY A 20 16.93 12.45 -6.66
C GLY A 20 17.30 11.82 -8.00
N ASP A 21 16.29 11.46 -8.78
CA ASP A 21 16.41 10.76 -10.08
C ASP A 21 16.58 11.70 -11.30
N ARG A 22 16.83 12.99 -11.07
CA ARG A 22 17.01 13.98 -12.13
C ARG A 22 18.48 14.05 -12.58
N ASP A 23 18.70 13.88 -13.89
CA ASP A 23 20.00 13.97 -14.55
C ASP A 23 19.91 14.79 -15.85
N LYS A 24 21.04 14.88 -16.58
CA LYS A 24 21.13 15.65 -17.82
C LYS A 24 20.20 15.14 -18.95
N ASP A 25 19.80 13.88 -18.90
CA ASP A 25 19.05 13.22 -19.97
C ASP A 25 17.53 13.29 -19.75
N ASN A 26 17.08 13.58 -18.52
CA ASN A 26 15.66 13.59 -18.15
C ASN A 26 15.10 14.96 -17.73
N ILE A 27 15.84 16.06 -18.03
CA ILE A 27 15.38 17.43 -17.75
C ILE A 27 15.13 18.17 -19.07
N PRO A 28 13.87 18.38 -19.48
CA PRO A 28 13.52 19.09 -20.71
C PRO A 28 14.05 20.52 -20.77
N GLU A 29 14.14 21.20 -19.62
CA GLU A 29 14.64 22.57 -19.49
C GLU A 29 16.10 22.71 -19.91
N MET A 30 16.89 21.65 -19.84
CA MET A 30 18.29 21.67 -20.24
C MET A 30 18.46 21.96 -21.72
N GLN A 31 17.58 21.48 -22.59
CA GLN A 31 17.64 21.75 -24.03
C GLN A 31 17.45 23.22 -24.34
N THR A 32 16.62 23.91 -23.54
CA THR A 32 16.28 25.33 -23.82
C THR A 32 17.20 26.32 -23.11
N TYR A 33 17.75 25.96 -21.94
CA TYR A 33 18.40 26.90 -21.04
C TYR A 33 19.87 26.60 -20.72
N LYS A 34 20.49 25.54 -21.32
CA LYS A 34 21.86 25.12 -21.02
C LYS A 34 22.90 26.22 -21.12
N ASP A 35 22.71 27.19 -22.04
CA ASP A 35 23.63 28.29 -22.27
C ASP A 35 23.38 29.50 -21.35
N LYS A 36 22.32 29.50 -20.58
CA LYS A 36 21.88 30.63 -19.74
C LYS A 36 21.83 30.31 -18.24
N VAL A 37 21.84 29.03 -17.90
CA VAL A 37 21.66 28.54 -16.54
C VAL A 37 22.64 27.41 -16.30
N GLN A 38 23.33 27.44 -15.18
CA GLN A 38 24.10 26.26 -14.71
C GLN A 38 23.19 25.22 -14.11
N PHE A 39 23.31 23.99 -14.56
CA PHE A 39 22.57 22.84 -13.99
C PHE A 39 23.46 22.10 -13.00
N ALA A 40 23.00 21.92 -11.76
CA ALA A 40 23.66 21.13 -10.74
C ALA A 40 22.80 19.89 -10.44
N PHE A 41 23.39 18.71 -10.50
CA PHE A 41 22.74 17.43 -10.27
C PHE A 41 23.19 16.79 -8.96
N GLY A 42 22.37 15.89 -8.41
CA GLY A 42 22.68 15.19 -7.17
C GLY A 42 22.62 16.08 -5.91
N VAL A 43 22.08 17.28 -6.02
CA VAL A 43 21.95 18.20 -4.89
C VAL A 43 20.94 17.62 -3.88
N GLY A 44 21.42 17.35 -2.63
CA GLY A 44 20.62 16.69 -1.61
C GLY A 44 20.60 15.17 -1.70
N GLY A 45 21.40 14.56 -2.60
CA GLY A 45 21.52 13.11 -2.78
C GLY A 45 20.71 12.57 -3.95
N ASN A 46 21.05 11.34 -4.35
CA ASN A 46 20.45 10.68 -5.53
C ASN A 46 19.18 9.88 -5.18
N ASN A 47 18.87 9.71 -3.92
CA ASN A 47 17.68 8.98 -3.48
C ASN A 47 16.46 9.89 -3.44
N LYS A 48 15.49 9.59 -4.28
CA LYS A 48 14.19 10.29 -4.28
C LYS A 48 13.33 9.78 -3.12
N LEU A 49 13.38 10.47 -1.99
CA LEU A 49 12.58 10.13 -0.82
C LEU A 49 11.07 10.34 -1.07
N ASN A 50 10.70 11.38 -1.83
CA ASN A 50 9.32 11.69 -2.18
C ASN A 50 9.19 12.20 -3.61
N SER A 51 8.08 11.87 -4.28
CA SER A 51 7.68 12.46 -5.55
C SER A 51 6.22 12.93 -5.48
N SER A 52 5.85 13.90 -6.30
CA SER A 52 4.45 14.36 -6.41
C SER A 52 3.51 13.21 -6.74
N SER A 53 3.92 12.28 -7.60
CA SER A 53 3.15 11.08 -7.94
C SER A 53 2.93 10.19 -6.71
N ARG A 54 3.99 9.93 -5.92
CA ARG A 54 3.90 9.10 -4.72
C ARG A 54 3.05 9.76 -3.61
N ILE A 55 3.15 11.08 -3.47
CA ILE A 55 2.31 11.85 -2.56
C ILE A 55 0.84 11.75 -3.00
N LEU A 56 0.58 11.88 -4.30
CA LEU A 56 -0.77 11.77 -4.86
C LEU A 56 -1.35 10.37 -4.71
N GLU A 57 -0.57 9.31 -4.92
CA GLU A 57 -0.97 7.93 -4.67
C GLU A 57 -1.34 7.69 -3.20
N ASN A 58 -0.49 8.14 -2.28
CA ASN A 58 -0.77 8.04 -0.85
C ASN A 58 -2.03 8.82 -0.44
N TRP A 59 -2.33 9.90 -1.11
CA TRP A 59 -3.54 10.69 -0.88
C TRP A 59 -4.80 10.01 -1.44
N LYS A 60 -4.69 9.37 -2.61
CA LYS A 60 -5.80 8.62 -3.23
C LYS A 60 -6.11 7.30 -2.53
N GLN A 61 -5.12 6.67 -1.93
CA GLN A 61 -5.22 5.38 -1.24
C GLN A 61 -4.60 5.48 0.16
N PRO A 62 -5.23 6.20 1.09
CA PRO A 62 -4.69 6.41 2.41
C PRO A 62 -4.58 5.10 3.19
N LYS A 63 -3.52 4.99 3.98
CA LYS A 63 -3.35 3.88 4.92
C LYS A 63 -4.26 4.08 6.12
N VAL A 64 -5.03 3.06 6.45
CA VAL A 64 -5.86 3.00 7.66
C VAL A 64 -5.10 2.21 8.72
N GLN A 65 -4.66 2.88 9.78
CA GLN A 65 -3.92 2.27 10.88
C GLN A 65 -4.84 1.41 11.76
N ARG A 66 -4.31 0.28 12.23
CA ARG A 66 -4.97 -0.67 13.17
C ARG A 66 -3.96 -1.16 14.19
N ALA A 67 -4.42 -1.78 15.26
CA ALA A 67 -3.55 -2.35 16.30
C ALA A 67 -2.64 -3.49 15.79
N TRP A 68 -2.96 -4.08 14.65
CA TRP A 68 -2.23 -5.17 14.03
C TRP A 68 -1.32 -4.74 12.87
N GLY A 69 -1.33 -3.46 12.49
CA GLY A 69 -0.62 -2.90 11.34
C GLY A 69 -1.47 -1.90 10.59
N TRP A 70 -1.65 -2.08 9.29
CA TRP A 70 -2.47 -1.17 8.50
C TRP A 70 -3.01 -1.86 7.24
N TYR A 71 -4.04 -1.25 6.66
CA TYR A 71 -4.51 -1.61 5.33
C TYR A 71 -4.73 -0.36 4.47
N ARG A 72 -4.85 -0.57 3.17
CA ARG A 72 -5.36 0.42 2.22
C ARG A 72 -6.27 -0.23 1.20
N VAL A 73 -7.25 0.54 0.73
CA VAL A 73 -8.14 0.11 -0.35
C VAL A 73 -7.45 0.45 -1.67
N LEU A 74 -7.18 -0.56 -2.47
CA LEU A 74 -6.61 -0.42 -3.81
C LEU A 74 -7.70 -0.17 -4.85
N GLN A 75 -8.84 -0.84 -4.69
CA GLN A 75 -10.00 -0.68 -5.55
C GLN A 75 -11.30 -0.95 -4.79
N ASP A 76 -12.33 -0.13 -5.05
CA ASP A 76 -13.69 -0.31 -4.53
C ASP A 76 -14.67 -0.15 -5.68
N ARG A 77 -15.47 -1.19 -5.94
CA ARG A 77 -16.44 -1.25 -7.04
C ARG A 77 -17.70 -2.01 -6.59
N PRO A 78 -18.84 -1.80 -7.23
CA PRO A 78 -20.00 -2.65 -6.99
C PRO A 78 -19.65 -4.14 -7.16
N GLY A 79 -19.90 -4.93 -6.13
CA GLY A 79 -19.67 -6.38 -6.12
C GLY A 79 -18.27 -6.85 -5.73
N TYR A 80 -17.26 -5.96 -5.66
CA TYR A 80 -15.94 -6.34 -5.16
C TYR A 80 -15.13 -5.17 -4.59
N LYS A 81 -14.21 -5.51 -3.68
CA LYS A 81 -13.21 -4.58 -3.11
C LYS A 81 -11.86 -5.28 -3.03
N ILE A 82 -10.79 -4.55 -3.32
CA ILE A 82 -9.41 -5.05 -3.20
C ILE A 82 -8.67 -4.22 -2.17
N LYS A 83 -8.05 -4.89 -1.21
CA LYS A 83 -7.24 -4.28 -0.16
C LYS A 83 -5.83 -4.86 -0.14
N GLU A 84 -4.88 -4.05 0.26
CA GLU A 84 -3.57 -4.49 0.74
C GLU A 84 -3.56 -4.40 2.27
N LEU A 85 -3.23 -5.49 2.93
CA LEU A 85 -3.09 -5.58 4.37
C LEU A 85 -1.63 -5.82 4.72
N ILE A 86 -1.13 -5.11 5.73
CA ILE A 86 0.20 -5.34 6.30
C ILE A 86 0.03 -5.70 7.76
N ILE A 87 0.39 -6.92 8.11
CA ILE A 87 0.34 -7.42 9.49
C ILE A 87 1.75 -7.37 10.08
N GLU A 88 1.90 -6.63 11.16
CA GLU A 88 3.18 -6.51 11.87
C GLU A 88 3.60 -7.84 12.54
N PRO A 89 4.91 -8.02 12.79
CA PRO A 89 5.42 -9.18 13.53
C PRO A 89 4.70 -9.39 14.86
N GLY A 90 4.26 -10.62 15.14
CA GLY A 90 3.58 -10.99 16.36
C GLY A 90 2.17 -10.43 16.53
N LYS A 91 1.59 -9.85 15.49
CA LYS A 91 0.23 -9.27 15.51
C LYS A 91 -0.78 -10.14 14.77
N SER A 92 -2.05 -9.93 15.11
CA SER A 92 -3.18 -10.64 14.48
C SER A 92 -4.39 -9.74 14.31
N LEU A 93 -5.16 -10.01 13.26
CA LEU A 93 -6.52 -9.50 13.13
C LEU A 93 -7.41 -10.07 14.24
N SER A 94 -8.58 -9.47 14.48
CA SER A 94 -9.63 -10.06 15.31
C SER A 94 -10.21 -11.32 14.65
N MET A 95 -10.73 -12.25 15.44
CA MET A 95 -11.60 -13.30 14.92
C MET A 95 -12.90 -12.65 14.43
N GLN A 96 -13.21 -12.76 13.15
CA GLN A 96 -14.28 -12.04 12.48
C GLN A 96 -14.98 -12.89 11.43
N ARG A 97 -16.19 -12.51 11.04
CA ARG A 97 -16.93 -13.11 9.92
C ARG A 97 -17.73 -12.05 9.15
N HIS A 98 -18.16 -12.40 7.93
CA HIS A 98 -18.89 -11.53 7.03
C HIS A 98 -20.15 -12.21 6.50
N GLU A 99 -21.28 -11.52 6.54
CA GLU A 99 -22.56 -12.07 6.10
C GLU A 99 -22.70 -12.06 4.57
N HIS A 100 -22.17 -11.02 3.91
CA HIS A 100 -22.51 -10.71 2.52
C HIS A 100 -21.37 -10.90 1.53
N ARG A 101 -20.13 -11.09 2.02
CA ARG A 101 -18.93 -11.22 1.16
C ARG A 101 -18.12 -12.47 1.45
N THR A 102 -17.44 -12.95 0.44
CA THR A 102 -16.35 -13.94 0.48
C THR A 102 -15.04 -13.18 0.34
N GLU A 103 -13.99 -13.67 0.95
CA GLU A 103 -12.66 -13.08 0.84
C GLU A 103 -11.68 -14.09 0.25
N HIS A 104 -10.85 -13.63 -0.69
CA HIS A 104 -9.75 -14.40 -1.22
C HIS A 104 -8.45 -13.70 -0.83
N TRP A 105 -7.61 -14.38 -0.07
CA TRP A 105 -6.34 -13.86 0.40
C TRP A 105 -5.18 -14.46 -0.38
N TYR A 106 -4.27 -13.61 -0.83
CA TYR A 106 -3.01 -13.97 -1.47
C TYR A 106 -1.87 -13.40 -0.64
N CYS A 107 -0.96 -14.27 -0.17
CA CYS A 107 0.24 -13.85 0.55
C CYS A 107 1.27 -13.33 -0.46
N LEU A 108 1.47 -12.00 -0.49
CA LEU A 108 2.44 -11.35 -1.37
C LEU A 108 3.86 -11.48 -0.84
N LYS A 109 4.03 -11.42 0.50
CA LYS A 109 5.34 -11.48 1.15
C LYS A 109 5.20 -11.92 2.60
N GLY A 110 6.18 -12.67 3.08
CA GLY A 110 6.20 -13.17 4.46
C GLY A 110 5.31 -14.38 4.63
N GLU A 111 4.67 -14.49 5.79
CA GLU A 111 3.78 -15.60 6.11
C GLU A 111 2.62 -15.17 7.02
N VAL A 112 1.50 -15.84 6.91
CA VAL A 112 0.34 -15.68 7.79
C VAL A 112 -0.26 -17.02 8.15
N VAL A 113 -0.62 -17.20 9.42
CA VAL A 113 -1.44 -18.32 9.86
C VAL A 113 -2.89 -17.86 9.87
N VAL A 114 -3.71 -18.55 9.11
CA VAL A 114 -5.16 -18.29 9.00
C VAL A 114 -5.89 -19.34 9.81
N ASP A 115 -6.56 -18.90 10.87
CA ASP A 115 -7.46 -19.73 11.65
C ASP A 115 -8.87 -19.52 11.09
N THR A 116 -9.59 -20.60 10.79
CA THR A 116 -10.98 -20.57 10.33
C THR A 116 -11.86 -21.50 11.17
N ILE A 117 -13.14 -21.13 11.33
CA ILE A 117 -14.13 -21.97 11.99
C ILE A 117 -15.35 -22.05 11.07
N ASN A 118 -15.64 -23.23 10.60
CA ASN A 118 -16.81 -23.49 9.77
C ASN A 118 -18.07 -23.50 10.63
N VAL A 119 -19.01 -22.60 10.33
CA VAL A 119 -20.24 -22.42 11.12
C VAL A 119 -21.15 -23.63 11.13
N SER A 120 -21.13 -24.45 10.08
CA SER A 120 -22.00 -25.62 9.95
C SER A 120 -21.50 -26.85 10.69
N SER A 121 -20.18 -27.00 10.83
CA SER A 121 -19.54 -28.18 11.43
C SER A 121 -18.83 -27.86 12.74
N ASP A 122 -18.68 -26.60 13.10
CA ASP A 122 -17.88 -26.09 14.24
C ASP A 122 -16.44 -26.63 14.25
N ILE A 123 -15.93 -26.99 13.04
CA ILE A 123 -14.58 -27.49 12.87
C ILE A 123 -13.66 -26.28 12.75
N GLU A 124 -12.65 -26.27 13.61
CA GLU A 124 -11.54 -25.32 13.53
C GLU A 124 -10.46 -25.86 12.58
N GLU A 125 -10.08 -25.04 11.63
CA GLU A 125 -8.99 -25.34 10.71
C GLU A 125 -7.91 -24.27 10.83
N LYS A 126 -6.67 -24.68 10.61
CA LYS A 126 -5.52 -23.78 10.64
C LYS A 126 -4.66 -24.02 9.40
N CYS A 127 -4.49 -22.96 8.62
CA CYS A 127 -3.69 -22.98 7.42
C CYS A 127 -2.55 -21.95 7.52
N ARG A 128 -1.32 -22.34 7.16
CA ARG A 128 -0.22 -21.42 7.01
C ARG A 128 -0.06 -21.08 5.54
N LEU A 129 -0.12 -19.79 5.20
CA LEU A 129 0.19 -19.28 3.86
C LEU A 129 1.57 -18.65 3.89
N THR A 130 2.44 -19.09 3.01
CA THR A 130 3.71 -18.46 2.69
C THR A 130 3.60 -17.67 1.38
N GLU A 131 4.66 -17.02 0.95
CA GLU A 131 4.67 -16.23 -0.30
C GLU A 131 4.05 -17.01 -1.48
N HIS A 132 3.17 -16.34 -2.21
CA HIS A 132 2.44 -16.84 -3.37
C HIS A 132 1.37 -17.90 -3.11
N GLN A 133 1.08 -18.22 -1.85
CA GLN A 133 -0.03 -19.09 -1.50
C GLN A 133 -1.32 -18.29 -1.26
N THR A 134 -2.44 -18.98 -1.41
CA THR A 134 -3.79 -18.39 -1.30
C THR A 134 -4.70 -19.21 -0.42
N THR A 135 -5.72 -18.54 0.12
CA THR A 135 -6.89 -19.21 0.73
C THR A 135 -8.15 -18.44 0.39
N THR A 136 -9.27 -19.12 0.47
CA THR A 136 -10.60 -18.51 0.31
C THR A 136 -11.39 -18.69 1.58
N ILE A 137 -11.89 -17.59 2.13
CA ILE A 137 -12.73 -17.54 3.32
C ILE A 137 -14.15 -17.32 2.85
N GLN A 138 -15.03 -18.25 3.19
CA GLN A 138 -16.42 -18.22 2.74
C GLN A 138 -17.26 -17.24 3.56
N LYS A 139 -18.41 -16.84 3.03
CA LYS A 139 -19.41 -16.09 3.79
C LYS A 139 -19.73 -16.81 5.08
N LYS A 140 -19.90 -16.05 6.17
CA LYS A 140 -20.24 -16.52 7.52
C LYS A 140 -19.14 -17.33 8.21
N GLU A 141 -18.05 -17.64 7.53
CA GLU A 141 -16.93 -18.35 8.12
C GLU A 141 -16.14 -17.44 9.05
N TRP A 142 -15.98 -17.86 10.30
CA TRP A 142 -15.11 -17.19 11.25
C TRP A 142 -13.66 -17.35 10.83
N HIS A 143 -12.93 -16.25 10.83
CA HIS A 143 -11.53 -16.27 10.43
C HIS A 143 -10.69 -15.23 11.14
N LYS A 144 -9.39 -15.52 11.24
CA LYS A 144 -8.39 -14.63 11.80
C LYS A 144 -7.06 -14.89 11.11
N GLY A 145 -6.37 -13.81 10.69
CA GLY A 145 -4.99 -13.88 10.22
C GLY A 145 -4.02 -13.47 11.31
N SER A 146 -2.99 -14.28 11.54
CA SER A 146 -1.96 -14.05 12.55
C SER A 146 -0.57 -14.11 11.92
N ASN A 147 0.22 -13.06 12.08
CA ASN A 147 1.63 -13.06 11.71
C ASN A 147 2.48 -13.50 12.91
N GLN A 148 2.91 -14.76 12.90
CA GLN A 148 3.73 -15.36 13.97
C GLN A 148 5.23 -15.23 13.69
N SER A 149 5.62 -14.61 12.57
CA SER A 149 7.02 -14.43 12.16
C SER A 149 7.62 -13.15 12.71
N SER A 150 8.92 -12.96 12.49
CA SER A 150 9.65 -11.73 12.81
C SER A 150 9.65 -10.71 11.68
N GLN A 151 9.00 -11.00 10.55
CA GLN A 151 8.93 -10.15 9.37
C GLN A 151 7.50 -9.63 9.17
N PHE A 152 7.33 -8.51 8.46
CA PHE A 152 6.02 -8.05 8.04
C PHE A 152 5.38 -9.04 7.07
N CYS A 153 4.08 -9.30 7.26
CA CYS A 153 3.30 -10.06 6.31
C CYS A 153 2.47 -9.13 5.44
N HIS A 154 2.54 -9.30 4.11
CA HIS A 154 1.78 -8.56 3.12
C HIS A 154 0.75 -9.47 2.48
N ILE A 155 -0.51 -9.09 2.56
CA ILE A 155 -1.64 -9.83 1.99
C ILE A 155 -2.36 -8.93 0.99
N LEU A 156 -2.68 -9.49 -0.17
CA LEU A 156 -3.70 -8.95 -1.06
C LEU A 156 -5.01 -9.65 -0.74
N GLU A 157 -6.01 -8.87 -0.35
CA GLU A 157 -7.36 -9.33 -0.03
C GLU A 157 -8.32 -8.90 -1.15
N VAL A 158 -8.99 -9.85 -1.77
CA VAL A 158 -10.07 -9.60 -2.71
C VAL A 158 -11.38 -10.00 -2.05
N GLN A 159 -12.19 -9.01 -1.74
CA GLN A 159 -13.56 -9.18 -1.23
C GLN A 159 -14.53 -9.20 -2.41
N TYR A 160 -15.48 -10.12 -2.43
CA TYR A 160 -16.50 -10.17 -3.48
C TYR A 160 -17.83 -10.70 -2.92
N GLY A 161 -18.92 -10.11 -3.42
CA GLY A 161 -20.27 -10.44 -2.94
C GLY A 161 -21.24 -9.30 -3.16
N ASN A 162 -22.42 -9.43 -2.60
CA ASN A 162 -23.48 -8.42 -2.76
C ASN A 162 -23.14 -7.09 -2.07
N GLN A 163 -22.39 -7.16 -0.95
CA GLN A 163 -21.96 -5.99 -0.20
C GLN A 163 -20.53 -6.21 0.29
N CYS A 164 -19.62 -5.29 -0.08
CA CYS A 164 -18.23 -5.26 0.37
C CYS A 164 -17.99 -3.97 1.17
N ILE A 165 -18.83 -3.73 2.20
CA ILE A 165 -18.77 -2.56 3.09
C ILE A 165 -18.03 -2.90 4.38
N GLU A 166 -17.49 -1.90 5.07
CA GLU A 166 -16.71 -2.11 6.31
C GLU A 166 -17.61 -2.55 7.48
N GLU A 167 -18.89 -2.19 7.45
CA GLU A 167 -19.90 -2.54 8.45
C GLU A 167 -20.34 -4.01 8.37
N ASP A 168 -20.10 -4.70 7.24
CA ASP A 168 -20.32 -6.15 7.09
C ASP A 168 -19.23 -6.93 7.82
N ILE A 169 -19.20 -6.78 9.14
CA ILE A 169 -18.23 -7.45 10.00
C ILE A 169 -18.83 -7.72 11.37
N GLU A 170 -18.77 -8.97 11.77
CA GLU A 170 -19.03 -9.41 13.13
C GLU A 170 -17.73 -9.87 13.76
N ARG A 171 -17.46 -9.48 15.00
CA ARG A 171 -16.25 -9.87 15.73
C ARG A 171 -16.64 -10.75 16.90
N ARG A 172 -15.83 -11.78 17.11
CA ARG A 172 -15.93 -12.63 18.30
C ARG A 172 -14.94 -12.09 19.33
N ASP A 173 -15.45 -11.74 20.50
CA ASP A 173 -14.59 -11.36 21.62
C ASP A 173 -13.72 -12.56 22.01
N SER A 174 -12.44 -12.30 22.20
CA SER A 174 -11.42 -13.27 22.60
C SER A 174 -11.33 -13.37 24.11
#